data_dabfffda22cb02825cb70e766c24de6a
#
_entry.id   dabfffda22cb02825cb70e766c24de6a
#
_cell.length_a   1.000
_cell.length_b   1.000
_cell.length_c   1.000
_cell.angle_alpha   90.00
_cell.angle_beta   90.00
_cell.angle_gamma   90.00
#
_symmetry.space_group_name_H-M   'P 1'
#
loop_
_entity.id
_entity.type
_entity.pdbx_description
1 polymer ?
#
loop_
_entity_poly.entity_id
_entity_poly.type
_entity_poly.pdbx_seq_one_letter_code
_entity_poly.pdbx_strand_id
1 'polypeptide(L)'
;MQRRKFLQNISLISAVAPLPTITHAQTAKKKKYFTTAFISDIHIKPSEIAEAGMHKALQNINQLKQQPDFIINGGDSVMDALAADKEKTKTQWNLFNKIMQAENKLPVKHCIGNHDI
;
A
#
# COMPACT_ATOMS: atom_id res chain seq x y z
N MET A 1 44.78 -48.64 5.62
CA MET A 1 43.45 -48.64 6.28
C MET A 1 42.40 -49.09 5.27
N GLN A 2 41.74 -50.24 5.45
CA GLN A 2 40.82 -50.76 4.42
C GLN A 2 39.50 -50.00 4.49
N ARG A 3 39.01 -49.50 3.35
CA ARG A 3 37.77 -48.72 3.21
C ARG A 3 36.54 -49.40 3.93
N ARG A 4 36.47 -50.70 3.97
CA ARG A 4 35.41 -51.45 4.68
C ARG A 4 35.40 -51.20 6.19
N LYS A 5 36.54 -51.11 6.85
CA LYS A 5 36.62 -50.85 8.30
C LYS A 5 36.19 -49.41 8.64
N PHE A 6 36.47 -48.46 7.74
CA PHE A 6 36.07 -47.06 7.90
C PHE A 6 34.54 -46.93 7.83
N LEU A 7 33.88 -47.58 6.86
CA LEU A 7 32.42 -47.55 6.71
C LEU A 7 31.68 -48.28 7.85
N GLN A 8 32.24 -49.36 8.37
CA GLN A 8 31.67 -50.07 9.53
C GLN A 8 31.73 -49.20 10.80
N ASN A 9 32.79 -48.44 10.99
CA ASN A 9 32.88 -47.53 12.15
C ASN A 9 31.94 -46.32 12.06
N ILE A 10 31.64 -45.80 10.85
CA ILE A 10 30.66 -44.74 10.64
C ILE A 10 29.23 -45.25 10.94
N SER A 11 28.92 -46.50 10.54
CA SER A 11 27.60 -47.09 10.79
C SER A 11 27.30 -47.28 12.29
N LEU A 12 28.30 -47.56 13.10
CA LEU A 12 28.18 -47.71 14.54
C LEU A 12 27.96 -46.38 15.29
N ILE A 13 28.52 -45.27 14.77
CA ILE A 13 28.34 -43.93 15.34
C ILE A 13 26.96 -43.38 15.05
N SER A 14 26.37 -43.75 13.91
CA SER A 14 25.02 -43.28 13.52
C SER A 14 23.89 -43.88 14.39
N ALA A 15 24.13 -44.96 15.09
CA ALA A 15 23.10 -45.66 15.89
C ALA A 15 22.90 -45.04 17.28
N VAL A 16 23.78 -44.09 17.73
CA VAL A 16 23.72 -43.48 19.05
C VAL A 16 23.51 -41.97 18.99
N ALA A 17 23.40 -41.38 17.80
CA ALA A 17 23.08 -39.98 17.67
C ALA A 17 21.63 -39.76 18.14
N PRO A 18 21.37 -38.89 19.13
CA PRO A 18 20.01 -38.54 19.49
C PRO A 18 19.32 -37.96 18.25
N LEU A 19 18.14 -38.50 17.94
CA LEU A 19 17.30 -37.97 16.88
C LEU A 19 17.20 -36.42 17.08
N PRO A 20 17.43 -35.64 16.01
CA PRO A 20 17.27 -34.21 16.14
C PRO A 20 15.83 -33.96 16.61
N THR A 21 15.70 -33.44 17.83
CA THR A 21 14.42 -32.93 18.28
C THR A 21 13.97 -31.95 17.22
N ILE A 22 12.82 -32.23 16.61
CA ILE A 22 12.17 -31.28 15.71
C ILE A 22 11.82 -30.08 16.61
N THR A 23 12.75 -29.13 16.71
CA THR A 23 12.43 -27.82 17.25
C THR A 23 11.34 -27.26 16.36
N HIS A 24 10.11 -27.24 16.86
CA HIS A 24 9.06 -26.49 16.21
C HIS A 24 9.62 -25.09 15.97
N ALA A 25 9.88 -24.80 14.69
CA ALA A 25 10.21 -23.46 14.29
C ALA A 25 9.09 -22.58 14.86
N GLN A 26 9.40 -21.79 15.89
CA GLN A 26 8.46 -20.80 16.36
C GLN A 26 8.10 -19.98 15.14
N THR A 27 6.84 -20.10 14.72
CA THR A 27 6.31 -19.26 13.66
C THR A 27 6.48 -17.83 14.14
N ALA A 28 7.52 -17.17 13.63
CA ALA A 28 7.77 -15.77 13.94
C ALA A 28 6.43 -15.06 13.68
N LYS A 29 5.87 -14.42 14.71
CA LYS A 29 4.64 -13.63 14.56
C LYS A 29 4.86 -12.73 13.36
N LYS A 30 4.11 -12.95 12.27
CA LYS A 30 4.20 -12.12 11.07
C LYS A 30 4.02 -10.67 11.52
N LYS A 31 5.07 -9.87 11.35
CA LYS A 31 5.01 -8.44 11.66
C LYS A 31 3.90 -7.87 10.80
N LYS A 32 2.88 -7.26 11.42
CA LYS A 32 1.78 -6.66 10.69
C LYS A 32 2.33 -5.42 9.99
N TYR A 33 2.45 -5.49 8.67
CA TYR A 33 2.76 -4.35 7.84
C TYR A 33 1.42 -3.75 7.40
N PHE A 34 1.35 -2.43 7.33
CA PHE A 34 0.26 -1.73 6.67
C PHE A 34 0.56 -1.60 5.17
N THR A 35 -0.48 -1.52 4.37
CA THR A 35 -0.40 -1.20 2.94
C THR A 35 -1.11 0.12 2.70
N THR A 36 -0.59 0.93 1.79
CA THR A 36 -1.19 2.21 1.45
C THR A 36 -1.27 2.38 -0.06
N ALA A 37 -2.33 3.04 -0.52
CA ALA A 37 -2.37 3.61 -1.84
C ALA A 37 -1.84 5.05 -1.76
N PHE A 38 -1.01 5.44 -2.70
CA PHE A 38 -0.52 6.80 -2.83
C PHE A 38 -1.14 7.44 -4.07
N ILE A 39 -1.75 8.59 -3.88
CA ILE A 39 -2.29 9.44 -4.96
C ILE A 39 -1.69 10.82 -4.82
N SER A 40 -1.38 11.48 -5.91
CA SER A 40 -0.80 12.83 -5.94
C SER A 40 -1.14 13.49 -7.27
N ASP A 41 -1.03 14.82 -7.32
CA ASP A 41 -1.17 15.58 -8.56
C ASP A 41 -2.50 15.32 -9.28
N ILE A 42 -3.58 15.29 -8.54
CA ILE A 42 -4.94 15.04 -9.06
C ILE A 42 -5.38 16.21 -9.93
N HIS A 43 -5.03 17.44 -9.53
CA HIS A 43 -5.35 18.68 -10.25
C HIS A 43 -6.81 18.75 -10.70
N ILE A 44 -7.74 18.45 -9.76
CA ILE A 44 -9.18 18.44 -10.07
C ILE A 44 -9.68 19.84 -10.45
N LYS A 45 -10.47 19.88 -11.48
CA LYS A 45 -11.21 21.07 -11.93
C LYS A 45 -12.52 20.63 -12.59
N PRO A 46 -13.52 21.52 -12.73
CA PRO A 46 -14.73 21.19 -13.48
C PRO A 46 -14.40 20.91 -14.95
N SER A 47 -14.18 19.64 -15.24
CA SER A 47 -13.91 19.14 -16.60
C SER A 47 -14.16 17.62 -16.60
N GLU A 48 -14.83 17.12 -17.62
CA GLU A 48 -15.13 15.69 -17.76
C GLU A 48 -13.89 14.81 -17.67
N ILE A 49 -12.77 15.26 -18.25
CA ILE A 49 -11.51 14.49 -18.23
C ILE A 49 -10.94 14.40 -16.82
N ALA A 50 -10.89 15.52 -16.08
CA ALA A 50 -10.34 15.54 -14.73
C ALA A 50 -11.22 14.74 -13.76
N GLU A 51 -12.54 14.89 -13.85
CA GLU A 51 -13.51 14.15 -13.03
C GLU A 51 -13.43 12.65 -13.31
N ALA A 52 -13.47 12.24 -14.58
CA ALA A 52 -13.35 10.85 -14.98
C ALA A 52 -12.01 10.23 -14.55
N GLY A 53 -10.92 10.99 -14.62
CA GLY A 53 -9.60 10.57 -14.14
C GLY A 53 -9.59 10.25 -12.66
N MET A 54 -10.14 11.15 -11.83
CA MET A 54 -10.22 10.94 -10.39
C MET A 54 -11.15 9.78 -10.02
N HIS A 55 -12.33 9.69 -10.64
CA HIS A 55 -13.23 8.54 -10.47
C HIS A 55 -12.53 7.22 -10.77
N LYS A 56 -11.86 7.13 -11.91
CA LYS A 56 -11.13 5.92 -12.33
C LYS A 56 -10.01 5.55 -11.37
N ALA A 57 -9.27 6.53 -10.85
CA ALA A 57 -8.20 6.28 -9.88
C ALA A 57 -8.75 5.64 -8.60
N LEU A 58 -9.83 6.20 -8.03
CA LEU A 58 -10.45 5.67 -6.82
C LEU A 58 -11.12 4.31 -7.05
N GLN A 59 -11.77 4.11 -8.20
CA GLN A 59 -12.33 2.81 -8.57
C GLN A 59 -11.25 1.73 -8.70
N ASN A 60 -10.09 2.06 -9.29
CA ASN A 60 -8.97 1.13 -9.37
C ASN A 60 -8.48 0.73 -7.97
N ILE A 61 -8.38 1.67 -7.03
CA ILE A 61 -8.02 1.37 -5.64
C ILE A 61 -9.07 0.44 -5.01
N ASN A 62 -10.36 0.72 -5.20
CA ASN A 62 -11.44 -0.09 -4.66
C ASN A 62 -11.51 -1.52 -5.24
N GLN A 63 -10.94 -1.75 -6.43
CA GLN A 63 -10.91 -3.04 -7.11
C GLN A 63 -9.67 -3.87 -6.80
N LEU A 64 -8.71 -3.35 -6.03
CA LEU A 64 -7.52 -4.10 -5.65
C LEU A 64 -7.90 -5.36 -4.88
N LYS A 65 -7.32 -6.49 -5.22
CA LYS A 65 -7.54 -7.77 -4.50
C LYS A 65 -7.13 -7.67 -3.03
N GLN A 66 -6.03 -6.97 -2.76
CA GLN A 66 -5.57 -6.65 -1.42
C GLN A 66 -5.82 -5.16 -1.20
N GLN A 67 -6.84 -4.88 -0.38
CA GLN A 67 -7.22 -3.50 -0.08
C GLN A 67 -6.14 -2.81 0.75
N PRO A 68 -5.80 -1.56 0.44
CA PRO A 68 -4.97 -0.75 1.30
C PRO A 68 -5.65 -0.47 2.64
N ASP A 69 -4.85 -0.26 3.68
CA ASP A 69 -5.38 0.16 4.99
C ASP A 69 -5.81 1.63 4.98
N PHE A 70 -5.18 2.46 4.14
CA PHE A 70 -5.50 3.88 3.96
C PHE A 70 -4.90 4.43 2.66
N ILE A 71 -5.31 5.64 2.31
CA ILE A 71 -4.76 6.41 1.18
C ILE A 71 -3.88 7.54 1.74
N ILE A 72 -2.74 7.78 1.10
CA ILE A 72 -1.97 9.00 1.26
C ILE A 72 -2.22 9.87 0.03
N ASN A 73 -2.76 11.07 0.23
CA ASN A 73 -2.82 12.10 -0.79
C ASN A 73 -1.60 13.02 -0.65
N GLY A 74 -0.72 12.99 -1.64
CA GLY A 74 0.55 13.72 -1.64
C GLY A 74 0.43 15.22 -1.90
N GLY A 75 -0.79 15.73 -2.11
CA GLY A 75 -1.03 17.14 -2.43
C GLY A 75 -1.35 17.36 -3.90
N ASP A 76 -1.47 18.62 -4.26
CA ASP A 76 -1.93 19.09 -5.57
C ASP A 76 -3.27 18.45 -5.96
N SER A 77 -4.19 18.52 -4.99
CA SER A 77 -5.53 17.94 -5.11
C SER A 77 -6.40 18.75 -6.07
N VAL A 78 -6.29 20.07 -6.03
CA VAL A 78 -6.99 20.99 -6.93
C VAL A 78 -6.06 21.54 -8.00
N MET A 79 -6.65 21.99 -9.10
CA MET A 79 -5.86 22.46 -10.25
C MET A 79 -5.08 23.72 -9.94
N ASP A 80 -5.69 24.67 -9.24
CA ASP A 80 -5.04 25.94 -8.94
C ASP A 80 -5.87 26.72 -7.90
N ALA A 81 -5.34 26.80 -6.70
CA ALA A 81 -5.87 27.70 -5.67
C ALA A 81 -5.06 28.99 -5.56
N LEU A 82 -3.78 28.95 -5.96
CA LEU A 82 -2.85 30.08 -5.84
C LEU A 82 -3.21 31.26 -6.75
N ALA A 83 -3.51 30.98 -8.03
CA ALA A 83 -3.84 32.00 -9.01
C ALA A 83 -5.34 32.13 -9.31
N ALA A 84 -6.16 31.19 -8.82
CA ALA A 84 -7.61 31.23 -8.98
C ALA A 84 -8.26 32.19 -7.97
N ASP A 85 -9.39 32.78 -8.35
CA ASP A 85 -10.22 33.50 -7.40
C ASP A 85 -10.87 32.52 -6.38
N LYS A 86 -11.36 33.10 -5.27
CA LYS A 86 -11.94 32.33 -4.15
C LYS A 86 -13.09 31.42 -4.59
N GLU A 87 -13.94 31.85 -5.51
CA GLU A 87 -15.09 31.06 -5.96
C GLU A 87 -14.66 29.87 -6.82
N LYS A 88 -13.70 30.04 -7.69
CA LYS A 88 -13.10 28.94 -8.47
C LYS A 88 -12.37 27.95 -7.57
N THR A 89 -11.58 28.44 -6.64
CA THR A 89 -10.91 27.60 -5.64
C THR A 89 -11.92 26.77 -4.86
N LYS A 90 -12.98 27.40 -4.35
CA LYS A 90 -14.06 26.72 -3.63
C LYS A 90 -14.77 25.66 -4.48
N THR A 91 -15.01 25.99 -5.76
CA THR A 91 -15.64 25.05 -6.70
C THR A 91 -14.79 23.80 -6.89
N GLN A 92 -13.48 23.94 -7.06
CA GLN A 92 -12.54 22.83 -7.19
C GLN A 92 -12.51 21.94 -5.93
N TRP A 93 -12.41 22.57 -4.75
CA TRP A 93 -12.44 21.82 -3.48
C TRP A 93 -13.78 21.11 -3.23
N ASN A 94 -14.90 21.74 -3.58
CA ASN A 94 -16.21 21.10 -3.47
C ASN A 94 -16.31 19.88 -4.40
N LEU A 95 -15.78 20.00 -5.61
CA LEU A 95 -15.75 18.89 -6.56
C LEU A 95 -14.86 17.74 -6.07
N PHE A 96 -13.65 18.05 -5.59
CA PHE A 96 -12.76 17.07 -4.98
C PHE A 96 -13.45 16.32 -3.85
N ASN A 97 -14.00 17.05 -2.90
CA ASN A 97 -14.68 16.47 -1.74
C ASN A 97 -15.90 15.62 -2.15
N LYS A 98 -16.68 16.07 -3.13
CA LYS A 98 -17.83 15.34 -3.66
C LYS A 98 -17.42 13.98 -4.22
N ILE A 99 -16.38 13.93 -5.04
CA ILE A 99 -15.88 12.69 -5.65
C ILE A 99 -15.29 11.78 -4.57
N MET A 100 -14.48 12.34 -3.66
CA MET A 100 -13.93 11.58 -2.54
C MET A 100 -15.01 10.95 -1.67
N GLN A 101 -16.06 11.68 -1.33
CA GLN A 101 -17.19 11.15 -0.54
C GLN A 101 -17.97 10.07 -1.27
N ALA A 102 -18.13 10.20 -2.59
CA ALA A 102 -18.88 9.24 -3.38
C ALA A 102 -18.14 7.92 -3.61
N GLU A 103 -16.83 7.99 -3.87
CA GLU A 103 -16.06 6.85 -4.36
C GLU A 103 -15.11 6.26 -3.30
N ASN A 104 -14.58 7.07 -2.39
CA ASN A 104 -13.58 6.58 -1.45
C ASN A 104 -14.21 5.91 -0.22
N LYS A 105 -13.67 4.73 0.13
CA LYS A 105 -14.11 3.94 1.29
C LYS A 105 -13.04 3.82 2.38
N LEU A 106 -11.85 4.38 2.15
CA LEU A 106 -10.69 4.23 3.01
C LEU A 106 -10.38 5.52 3.77
N PRO A 107 -9.77 5.44 4.94
CA PRO A 107 -9.20 6.60 5.60
C PRO A 107 -8.19 7.31 4.70
N VAL A 108 -8.15 8.63 4.71
CA VAL A 108 -7.19 9.40 3.91
C VAL A 108 -6.32 10.26 4.82
N LYS A 109 -5.03 10.30 4.51
CA LYS A 109 -4.05 11.24 5.05
C LYS A 109 -3.68 12.21 3.96
N HIS A 110 -3.85 13.50 4.22
CA HIS A 110 -3.61 14.55 3.24
C HIS A 110 -2.31 15.30 3.54
N CYS A 111 -1.52 15.52 2.50
CA CYS A 111 -0.51 16.56 2.43
C CYS A 111 -1.08 17.74 1.63
N ILE A 112 -0.48 18.90 1.78
CA ILE A 112 -0.81 20.10 1.02
C ILE A 112 0.26 20.27 -0.05
N GLY A 113 -0.16 20.41 -1.31
CA GLY A 113 0.71 20.78 -2.42
C GLY A 113 0.67 22.30 -2.68
N ASN A 114 1.49 22.77 -3.60
CA ASN A 114 1.55 24.20 -3.93
C ASN A 114 0.31 24.69 -4.71
N HIS A 115 -0.42 23.81 -5.37
CA HIS A 115 -1.67 24.12 -6.04
C HIS A 115 -2.89 24.17 -5.11
N ASP A 116 -2.73 23.72 -3.86
CA ASP A 116 -3.83 23.61 -2.89
C ASP A 116 -4.04 24.88 -2.05
N ILE A 117 -3.11 25.85 -2.12
CA ILE A 117 -3.07 27.08 -1.30
C ILE A 117 -2.95 28.34 -2.13
#